data_b67a78b5ac3cf961f4546767c6184086
#
_entry.id   b67a78b5ac3cf961f4546767c6184086
#
_cell.length_a   1.000
_cell.length_b   1.000
_cell.length_c   1.000
_cell.angle_alpha   90.00
_cell.angle_beta   90.00
_cell.angle_gamma   90.00
#
_symmetry.space_group_name_H-M   'P 1'
#
loop_
_entity.id
_entity.type
_entity.pdbx_description
1 polymer ?
#
loop_
_entity_poly.entity_id
_entity_poly.type
_entity_poly.pdbx_seq_one_letter_code
_entity_poly.pdbx_strand_id
1 'polypeptide(L)'
;MSNILLETLKNQPLICAEGYLFEMERRGYLTSGEFVPEVALEHPEVLENLHKEFQHAGSNIVQAFTYNGHREKMRVIDKEHLLEPLNRAALRIARKCADNPPKGLDVSLMAGNISNSNIWEDNNPKIKAQVKSMFAEMVKWAKEEKADFIIGETFYYAEEAFKALEVMKKANLPTVLTISPMGENIMRDGKSVVDTCKEL
;
A
#
# COMPACT_ATOMS: atom_id res chain seq x y z
N MET A 1 18.58 11.72 6.33
CA MET A 1 17.82 12.02 5.09
C MET A 1 16.66 12.92 5.48
N SER A 2 16.43 14.03 4.77
CA SER A 2 15.26 14.87 5.02
C SER A 2 14.00 14.05 4.75
N ASN A 3 13.01 14.14 5.63
CA ASN A 3 11.73 13.48 5.45
C ASN A 3 10.89 14.32 4.46
N ILE A 4 11.11 14.08 3.17
CA ILE A 4 10.48 14.86 2.09
C ILE A 4 8.95 14.90 2.21
N LEU A 5 8.31 13.82 2.65
CA LEU A 5 6.87 13.79 2.87
C LEU A 5 6.46 14.81 3.94
N LEU A 6 7.10 14.79 5.11
CA LEU A 6 6.76 15.70 6.20
C LEU A 6 7.13 17.16 5.87
N GLU A 7 8.23 17.38 5.16
CA GLU A 7 8.60 18.74 4.73
C GLU A 7 7.58 19.30 3.73
N THR A 8 7.10 18.48 2.80
CA THR A 8 6.07 18.91 1.86
C THR A 8 4.74 19.18 2.56
N LEU A 9 4.31 18.30 3.48
CA LEU A 9 3.07 18.47 4.23
C LEU A 9 3.03 19.72 5.13
N LYS A 10 4.18 20.26 5.53
CA LYS A 10 4.24 21.55 6.26
C LYS A 10 3.82 22.73 5.38
N ASN A 11 4.01 22.63 4.07
CA ASN A 11 3.83 23.74 3.14
C ASN A 11 2.57 23.62 2.31
N GLN A 12 2.09 22.39 2.04
CA GLN A 12 0.91 22.15 1.20
C GLN A 12 0.27 20.80 1.50
N PRO A 13 -1.04 20.64 1.25
CA PRO A 13 -1.67 19.33 1.26
C PRO A 13 -1.12 18.47 0.11
N LEU A 14 -1.11 17.15 0.31
CA LEU A 14 -0.79 16.17 -0.72
C LEU A 14 -2.03 15.35 -1.03
N ILE A 15 -2.30 15.16 -2.31
CA ILE A 15 -3.37 14.31 -2.81
C ILE A 15 -2.78 12.97 -3.23
N CYS A 16 -3.29 11.91 -2.65
CA CYS A 16 -3.00 10.53 -3.04
C CYS A 16 -4.24 9.94 -3.69
N ALA A 17 -4.17 9.67 -4.98
CA ALA A 17 -5.24 8.95 -5.64
C ALA A 17 -5.21 7.48 -5.20
N GLU A 18 -6.39 6.97 -4.90
CA GLU A 18 -6.64 5.58 -4.53
C GLU A 18 -7.74 5.01 -5.43
N GLY A 19 -8.13 3.76 -5.21
CA GLY A 19 -9.15 3.12 -6.03
C GLY A 19 -8.60 2.41 -7.27
N TYR A 20 -7.29 2.12 -7.30
CA TYR A 20 -6.67 1.32 -8.36
C TYR A 20 -7.40 0.01 -8.62
N LEU A 21 -7.79 -0.69 -7.56
CA LEU A 21 -8.53 -1.93 -7.62
C LEU A 21 -9.84 -1.76 -8.38
N PHE A 22 -10.65 -0.76 -8.01
CA PHE A 22 -11.95 -0.50 -8.63
C PHE A 22 -11.81 -0.05 -10.10
N GLU A 23 -10.79 0.77 -10.41
CA GLU A 23 -10.54 1.18 -11.78
C GLU A 23 -10.08 0.03 -12.66
N MET A 24 -9.22 -0.84 -12.17
CA MET A 24 -8.76 -2.02 -12.90
C MET A 24 -9.89 -3.04 -13.08
N GLU A 25 -10.72 -3.27 -12.06
CA GLU A 25 -11.93 -4.10 -12.17
C GLU A 25 -12.91 -3.53 -13.22
N ARG A 26 -13.23 -2.23 -13.13
CA ARG A 26 -14.14 -1.54 -14.05
C ARG A 26 -13.66 -1.61 -15.52
N ARG A 27 -12.35 -1.60 -15.73
CA ARG A 27 -11.71 -1.71 -17.05
C ARG A 27 -11.53 -3.16 -17.53
N GLY A 28 -11.89 -4.15 -16.71
CA GLY A 28 -11.79 -5.57 -17.06
C GLY A 28 -10.40 -6.19 -16.90
N TYR A 29 -9.51 -5.54 -16.16
CA TYR A 29 -8.13 -6.02 -15.91
C TYR A 29 -7.95 -6.71 -14.55
N LEU A 30 -9.00 -6.81 -13.75
CA LEU A 30 -9.03 -7.62 -12.55
C LEU A 30 -10.19 -8.60 -12.61
N THR A 31 -9.90 -9.84 -12.28
CA THR A 31 -10.94 -10.85 -12.10
C THR A 31 -11.56 -10.66 -10.72
N SER A 32 -12.88 -10.75 -10.64
CA SER A 32 -13.58 -10.78 -9.35
C SER A 32 -13.11 -11.96 -8.52
N GLY A 33 -12.99 -11.78 -7.21
CA GLY A 33 -12.46 -12.78 -6.28
C GLY A 33 -11.38 -12.19 -5.38
N GLU A 34 -10.17 -12.69 -5.48
CA GLU A 34 -9.07 -12.28 -4.60
C GLU A 34 -8.47 -10.89 -4.89
N PHE A 35 -8.80 -10.32 -6.05
CA PHE A 35 -8.37 -8.98 -6.47
C PHE A 35 -6.86 -8.74 -6.35
N VAL A 36 -6.07 -9.72 -6.76
CA VAL A 36 -4.61 -9.62 -6.77
C VAL A 36 -4.16 -8.73 -7.94
N PRO A 37 -3.16 -7.85 -7.77
CA PRO A 37 -2.75 -6.88 -8.79
C PRO A 37 -1.89 -7.48 -9.92
N GLU A 38 -2.33 -8.58 -10.53
CA GLU A 38 -1.62 -9.29 -11.62
C GLU A 38 -1.41 -8.41 -12.86
N VAL A 39 -2.24 -7.38 -13.02
CA VAL A 39 -2.14 -6.37 -14.08
C VAL A 39 -0.74 -5.73 -14.13
N ALA A 40 -0.04 -5.64 -13.02
CA ALA A 40 1.33 -5.13 -12.98
C ALA A 40 2.33 -5.98 -13.79
N LEU A 41 2.03 -7.28 -13.97
CA LEU A 41 2.82 -8.20 -14.79
C LEU A 41 2.23 -8.39 -16.18
N GLU A 42 0.91 -8.50 -16.27
CA GLU A 42 0.21 -8.88 -17.49
C GLU A 42 -0.03 -7.69 -18.43
N HIS A 43 -0.30 -6.50 -17.84
CA HIS A 43 -0.63 -5.26 -18.55
C HIS A 43 0.03 -4.04 -17.90
N PRO A 44 1.37 -3.99 -17.81
CA PRO A 44 2.09 -2.91 -17.13
C PRO A 44 1.79 -1.52 -17.72
N GLU A 45 1.52 -1.44 -19.02
CA GLU A 45 1.15 -0.19 -19.71
C GLU A 45 -0.20 0.37 -19.24
N VAL A 46 -1.14 -0.51 -18.86
CA VAL A 46 -2.45 -0.08 -18.34
C VAL A 46 -2.29 0.53 -16.96
N LEU A 47 -1.49 -0.09 -16.10
CA LEU A 47 -1.18 0.46 -14.78
C LEU A 47 -0.39 1.77 -14.88
N GLU A 48 0.59 1.86 -15.78
CA GLU A 48 1.32 3.10 -16.04
C GLU A 48 0.40 4.23 -16.50
N ASN A 49 -0.55 3.94 -17.40
CA ASN A 49 -1.53 4.91 -17.86
C ASN A 49 -2.45 5.38 -16.73
N LEU A 50 -2.92 4.48 -15.87
CA LEU A 50 -3.75 4.86 -14.72
C LEU A 50 -3.00 5.78 -13.74
N HIS A 51 -1.73 5.52 -13.46
CA HIS A 51 -0.91 6.45 -12.66
C HIS A 51 -0.87 7.85 -13.28
N LYS A 52 -0.64 7.94 -14.59
CA LYS A 52 -0.62 9.22 -15.31
C LYS A 52 -1.96 9.94 -15.32
N GLU A 53 -3.06 9.21 -15.44
CA GLU A 53 -4.41 9.76 -15.33
C GLU A 53 -4.66 10.37 -13.94
N PHE A 54 -4.23 9.69 -12.88
CA PHE A 54 -4.33 10.21 -11.52
C PHE A 54 -3.45 11.46 -11.31
N GLN A 55 -2.23 11.48 -11.87
CA GLN A 55 -1.39 12.67 -11.84
C GLN A 55 -2.05 13.85 -12.58
N HIS A 56 -2.66 13.63 -13.74
CA HIS A 56 -3.43 14.66 -14.46
C HIS A 56 -4.65 15.15 -13.67
N ALA A 57 -5.26 14.27 -12.87
CA ALA A 57 -6.37 14.64 -11.97
C ALA A 57 -5.90 15.40 -10.72
N GLY A 58 -4.60 15.57 -10.51
CA GLY A 58 -4.02 16.35 -9.42
C GLY A 58 -3.39 15.54 -8.31
N SER A 59 -3.20 14.23 -8.48
CA SER A 59 -2.48 13.42 -7.49
C SER A 59 -0.99 13.80 -7.44
N ASN A 60 -0.51 14.17 -6.25
CA ASN A 60 0.90 14.45 -5.99
C ASN A 60 1.67 13.22 -5.54
N ILE A 61 0.95 12.12 -5.29
CA ILE A 61 1.51 10.85 -4.84
C ILE A 61 1.15 9.78 -5.88
N VAL A 62 2.14 9.00 -6.28
CA VAL A 62 1.96 7.78 -7.06
C VAL A 62 2.10 6.61 -6.10
N GLN A 63 0.99 5.95 -5.78
CA GLN A 63 0.98 4.79 -4.91
C GLN A 63 1.18 3.51 -5.72
N ALA A 64 2.15 2.69 -5.33
CA ALA A 64 2.34 1.39 -5.97
C ALA A 64 1.11 0.50 -5.79
N PHE A 65 0.61 -0.09 -6.86
CA PHE A 65 -0.55 -0.97 -6.81
C PHE A 65 -0.13 -2.37 -6.31
N THR A 66 0.15 -2.44 -5.00
CA THR A 66 0.49 -3.69 -4.28
C THR A 66 -0.58 -4.08 -3.25
N TYR A 67 -1.71 -3.39 -3.23
CA TYR A 67 -2.88 -3.75 -2.41
C TYR A 67 -3.31 -5.18 -2.74
N ASN A 68 -3.53 -6.03 -1.73
CA ASN A 68 -3.74 -7.48 -1.88
C ASN A 68 -2.56 -8.26 -2.53
N GLY A 69 -1.45 -7.61 -2.86
CA GLY A 69 -0.25 -8.27 -3.38
C GLY A 69 0.58 -8.96 -2.29
N HIS A 70 -0.06 -9.55 -1.29
CA HIS A 70 0.63 -10.21 -0.17
C HIS A 70 0.52 -11.74 -0.23
N ARG A 71 1.42 -12.40 0.50
CA ARG A 71 1.61 -13.86 0.44
C ARG A 71 0.32 -14.66 0.59
N GLU A 72 -0.55 -14.28 1.52
CA GLU A 72 -1.78 -15.04 1.77
C GLU A 72 -2.76 -14.97 0.59
N LYS A 73 -2.92 -13.80 -0.03
CA LYS A 73 -3.75 -13.67 -1.25
C LYS A 73 -3.18 -14.48 -2.40
N MET A 74 -1.86 -14.44 -2.59
CA MET A 74 -1.19 -15.21 -3.63
C MET A 74 -1.31 -16.73 -3.38
N ARG A 75 -1.26 -17.16 -2.11
CA ARG A 75 -1.44 -18.55 -1.71
C ARG A 75 -2.85 -19.06 -2.06
N VAL A 76 -3.88 -18.25 -1.81
CA VAL A 76 -5.28 -18.64 -2.09
C VAL A 76 -5.52 -18.89 -3.57
N ILE A 77 -4.81 -18.18 -4.45
CA ILE A 77 -4.93 -18.36 -5.91
C ILE A 77 -3.81 -19.25 -6.50
N ASP A 78 -3.03 -19.91 -5.64
CA ASP A 78 -1.93 -20.82 -6.03
C ASP A 78 -0.83 -20.15 -6.90
N LYS A 79 -0.56 -18.85 -6.65
CA LYS A 79 0.40 -18.05 -7.40
C LYS A 79 1.51 -17.43 -6.55
N GLU A 80 1.89 -18.06 -5.43
CA GLU A 80 2.95 -17.53 -4.55
C GLU A 80 4.28 -17.29 -5.26
N HIS A 81 4.58 -18.05 -6.32
CA HIS A 81 5.79 -17.88 -7.13
C HIS A 81 5.84 -16.52 -7.86
N LEU A 82 4.71 -15.83 -8.01
CA LEU A 82 4.62 -14.49 -8.60
C LEU A 82 4.66 -13.37 -7.56
N LEU A 83 4.70 -13.67 -6.26
CA LEU A 83 4.60 -12.70 -5.19
C LEU A 83 5.65 -11.57 -5.30
N GLU A 84 6.93 -11.91 -5.32
CA GLU A 84 8.00 -10.91 -5.45
C GLU A 84 8.03 -10.24 -6.84
N PRO A 85 7.98 -10.98 -7.97
CA PRO A 85 7.91 -10.37 -9.31
C PRO A 85 6.79 -9.35 -9.45
N LEU A 86 5.59 -9.66 -8.98
CA LEU A 86 4.42 -8.78 -9.04
C LEU A 86 4.62 -7.50 -8.24
N ASN A 87 5.04 -7.63 -6.96
CA ASN A 87 5.28 -6.47 -6.11
C ASN A 87 6.37 -5.55 -6.71
N ARG A 88 7.48 -6.13 -7.16
CA ARG A 88 8.55 -5.34 -7.76
C ARG A 88 8.14 -4.67 -9.07
N ALA A 89 7.35 -5.34 -9.90
CA ALA A 89 6.82 -4.72 -11.13
C ALA A 89 5.94 -3.51 -10.79
N ALA A 90 4.99 -3.65 -9.88
CA ALA A 90 4.12 -2.55 -9.46
C ALA A 90 4.92 -1.37 -8.87
N LEU A 91 5.91 -1.65 -8.01
CA LEU A 91 6.78 -0.64 -7.41
C LEU A 91 7.62 0.10 -8.46
N ARG A 92 8.21 -0.62 -9.43
CA ARG A 92 9.01 -0.01 -10.52
C ARG A 92 8.16 0.84 -11.45
N ILE A 93 6.95 0.41 -11.78
CA ILE A 93 6.00 1.21 -12.58
C ILE A 93 5.67 2.49 -11.83
N ALA A 94 5.34 2.42 -10.55
CA ALA A 94 5.03 3.58 -9.72
C ALA A 94 6.23 4.54 -9.66
N ARG A 95 7.45 4.04 -9.42
CA ARG A 95 8.66 4.87 -9.40
C ARG A 95 8.90 5.56 -10.73
N LYS A 96 8.78 4.81 -11.84
CA LYS A 96 8.90 5.37 -13.19
C LYS A 96 7.92 6.51 -13.43
N CYS A 97 6.65 6.35 -13.04
CA CYS A 97 5.63 7.39 -13.20
C CYS A 97 5.87 8.59 -12.30
N ALA A 98 6.28 8.37 -11.06
CA ALA A 98 6.59 9.44 -10.13
C ALA A 98 7.76 10.30 -10.61
N ASP A 99 8.82 9.68 -11.13
CA ASP A 99 10.01 10.36 -11.65
C ASP A 99 9.79 11.03 -13.01
N ASN A 100 8.83 10.54 -13.79
CA ASN A 100 8.54 11.02 -15.16
C ASN A 100 7.05 11.41 -15.29
N PRO A 101 6.60 12.47 -14.60
CA PRO A 101 5.21 12.90 -14.66
C PRO A 101 4.82 13.37 -16.07
N PRO A 102 3.53 13.42 -16.39
CA PRO A 102 3.04 14.02 -17.61
C PRO A 102 3.56 15.46 -17.79
N LYS A 103 3.70 15.89 -19.05
CA LYS A 103 4.26 17.20 -19.39
C LYS A 103 3.50 18.34 -18.68
N GLY A 104 4.24 19.17 -17.97
CA GLY A 104 3.72 20.34 -17.25
C GLY A 104 3.33 20.07 -15.80
N LEU A 105 3.53 18.84 -15.32
CA LEU A 105 3.35 18.47 -13.91
C LEU A 105 4.70 18.30 -13.22
N ASP A 106 4.71 18.54 -11.91
CA ASP A 106 5.89 18.33 -11.07
C ASP A 106 6.10 16.83 -10.76
N VAL A 107 7.31 16.48 -10.37
CA VAL A 107 7.66 15.14 -9.88
C VAL A 107 6.80 14.78 -8.67
N SER A 108 6.25 13.59 -8.67
CA SER A 108 5.41 13.08 -7.58
C SER A 108 6.23 12.31 -6.55
N LEU A 109 5.73 12.22 -5.32
CA LEU A 109 6.23 11.26 -4.35
C LEU A 109 5.73 9.85 -4.70
N MET A 110 6.58 8.85 -4.49
CA MET A 110 6.20 7.45 -4.69
C MET A 110 5.98 6.76 -3.35
N ALA A 111 4.79 6.22 -3.16
CA ALA A 111 4.44 5.43 -1.99
C ALA A 111 4.54 3.93 -2.26
N GLY A 112 5.27 3.19 -1.41
CA GLY A 112 5.07 1.75 -1.30
C GLY A 112 3.79 1.48 -0.51
N ASN A 113 3.06 0.40 -0.84
CA ASN A 113 1.82 0.07 -0.18
C ASN A 113 1.87 -1.32 0.45
N ILE A 114 1.36 -1.43 1.67
CA ILE A 114 0.96 -2.69 2.32
C ILE A 114 -0.48 -2.57 2.78
N SER A 115 -1.22 -3.67 2.80
CA SER A 115 -2.62 -3.70 3.23
C SER A 115 -2.82 -4.65 4.40
N ASN A 116 -4.01 -4.62 5.02
CA ASN A 116 -4.39 -5.62 6.01
C ASN A 116 -4.17 -7.06 5.48
N SER A 117 -3.85 -7.99 6.37
CA SER A 117 -3.43 -9.35 5.99
C SER A 117 -4.58 -10.29 5.61
N ASN A 118 -5.79 -9.94 5.99
CA ASN A 118 -7.01 -10.78 5.91
C ASN A 118 -7.00 -12.06 6.77
N ILE A 119 -5.91 -12.34 7.50
CA ILE A 119 -5.76 -13.53 8.35
C ILE A 119 -5.47 -13.18 9.81
N TRP A 120 -5.53 -11.90 10.19
CA TRP A 120 -5.21 -11.48 11.54
C TRP A 120 -6.10 -12.14 12.60
N GLU A 121 -5.46 -12.63 13.67
CA GLU A 121 -6.11 -13.21 14.85
C GLU A 121 -5.41 -12.69 16.12
N ASP A 122 -6.16 -11.97 17.00
CA ASP A 122 -5.59 -11.31 18.18
C ASP A 122 -4.91 -12.25 19.17
N ASN A 123 -5.43 -13.46 19.32
CA ASN A 123 -4.95 -14.43 20.30
C ASN A 123 -4.05 -15.52 19.69
N ASN A 124 -3.59 -15.36 18.44
CA ASN A 124 -2.79 -16.37 17.76
C ASN A 124 -1.35 -15.86 17.48
N PRO A 125 -0.37 -16.20 18.34
CA PRO A 125 1.01 -15.77 18.15
C PRO A 125 1.64 -16.22 16.83
N LYS A 126 1.22 -17.37 16.29
CA LYS A 126 1.72 -17.89 15.01
C LYS A 126 1.27 -17.01 13.86
N ILE A 127 -0.01 -16.65 13.83
CA ILE A 127 -0.58 -15.76 12.83
C ILE A 127 0.05 -14.35 12.95
N LYS A 128 0.20 -13.82 14.16
CA LYS A 128 0.89 -12.53 14.37
C LYS A 128 2.31 -12.53 13.80
N ALA A 129 3.06 -13.60 14.01
CA ALA A 129 4.41 -13.75 13.45
C ALA A 129 4.41 -13.86 11.92
N GLN A 130 3.47 -14.63 11.35
CA GLN A 130 3.29 -14.77 9.90
C GLN A 130 2.95 -13.41 9.26
N VAL A 131 1.97 -12.69 9.79
CA VAL A 131 1.58 -11.36 9.29
C VAL A 131 2.75 -10.37 9.34
N LYS A 132 3.48 -10.36 10.46
CA LYS A 132 4.69 -9.53 10.58
C LYS A 132 5.73 -9.85 9.51
N SER A 133 5.93 -11.12 9.18
CA SER A 133 6.85 -11.55 8.11
C SER A 133 6.36 -11.09 6.73
N MET A 134 5.06 -11.20 6.46
CA MET A 134 4.46 -10.74 5.22
C MET A 134 4.65 -9.22 5.03
N PHE A 135 4.41 -8.43 6.06
CA PHE A 135 4.66 -6.99 5.99
C PHE A 135 6.14 -6.67 5.78
N ALA A 136 7.03 -7.41 6.44
CA ALA A 136 8.46 -7.17 6.34
C ALA A 136 9.02 -7.41 4.93
N GLU A 137 8.55 -8.46 4.23
CA GLU A 137 8.97 -8.71 2.85
C GLU A 137 8.48 -7.62 1.89
N MET A 138 7.23 -7.18 2.00
CA MET A 138 6.68 -6.10 1.15
C MET A 138 7.36 -4.75 1.40
N VAL A 139 7.57 -4.39 2.66
CA VAL A 139 8.29 -3.17 3.05
C VAL A 139 9.75 -3.20 2.57
N LYS A 140 10.40 -4.37 2.63
CA LYS A 140 11.75 -4.55 2.09
C LYS A 140 11.79 -4.25 0.59
N TRP A 141 10.88 -4.82 -0.20
CA TRP A 141 10.82 -4.57 -1.64
C TRP A 141 10.52 -3.09 -1.95
N ALA A 142 9.57 -2.47 -1.25
CA ALA A 142 9.27 -1.05 -1.42
C ALA A 142 10.51 -0.17 -1.17
N LYS A 143 11.29 -0.46 -0.14
CA LYS A 143 12.55 0.25 0.15
C LYS A 143 13.61 0.02 -0.93
N GLU A 144 13.78 -1.21 -1.40
CA GLU A 144 14.74 -1.56 -2.44
C GLU A 144 14.39 -0.90 -3.78
N GLU A 145 13.11 -0.80 -4.10
CA GLU A 145 12.59 -0.11 -5.31
C GLU A 145 12.39 1.42 -5.08
N LYS A 146 13.02 1.96 -4.01
CA LYS A 146 13.17 3.40 -3.74
C LYS A 146 11.85 4.14 -3.47
N ALA A 147 10.93 3.54 -2.73
CA ALA A 147 9.78 4.27 -2.23
C ALA A 147 10.22 5.47 -1.36
N ASP A 148 9.56 6.61 -1.51
CA ASP A 148 9.81 7.80 -0.69
C ASP A 148 9.22 7.63 0.71
N PHE A 149 8.15 6.87 0.83
CA PHE A 149 7.48 6.51 2.09
C PHE A 149 6.61 5.25 1.92
N ILE A 150 6.06 4.74 3.01
CA ILE A 150 5.19 3.56 3.01
C ILE A 150 3.79 3.95 3.48
N ILE A 151 2.76 3.51 2.77
CA ILE A 151 1.37 3.54 3.22
C ILE A 151 0.98 2.15 3.69
N GLY A 152 0.53 2.05 4.93
CA GLY A 152 -0.19 0.89 5.47
C GLY A 152 -1.68 1.14 5.40
N GLU A 153 -2.42 0.33 4.63
CA GLU A 153 -3.76 0.69 4.17
C GLU A 153 -4.84 -0.23 4.72
N THR A 154 -5.95 0.38 5.17
CA THR A 154 -7.21 -0.30 5.48
C THR A 154 -7.12 -1.34 6.59
N PHE A 155 -6.51 -0.98 7.72
CA PHE A 155 -6.44 -1.88 8.87
C PHE A 155 -7.75 -1.87 9.68
N TYR A 156 -8.30 -3.05 9.91
CA TYR A 156 -9.53 -3.26 10.70
C TYR A 156 -9.24 -3.54 12.17
N TYR A 157 -8.08 -4.09 12.50
CA TYR A 157 -7.63 -4.42 13.85
C TYR A 157 -6.53 -3.44 14.28
N ALA A 158 -6.66 -2.87 15.48
CA ALA A 158 -5.65 -1.95 16.02
C ALA A 158 -4.30 -2.64 16.22
N GLU A 159 -4.30 -3.86 16.75
CA GLU A 159 -3.10 -4.65 16.97
C GLU A 159 -2.37 -4.99 15.65
N GLU A 160 -3.10 -5.26 14.56
CA GLU A 160 -2.52 -5.47 13.24
C GLU A 160 -1.87 -4.18 12.72
N ALA A 161 -2.56 -3.03 12.88
CA ALA A 161 -2.03 -1.72 12.51
C ALA A 161 -0.74 -1.40 13.27
N PHE A 162 -0.66 -1.70 14.57
CA PHE A 162 0.56 -1.52 15.36
C PHE A 162 1.70 -2.42 14.84
N LYS A 163 1.40 -3.67 14.44
CA LYS A 163 2.41 -4.55 13.85
C LYS A 163 2.90 -4.07 12.48
N ALA A 164 2.00 -3.55 11.66
CA ALA A 164 2.37 -2.93 10.39
C ALA A 164 3.30 -1.73 10.64
N LEU A 165 2.91 -0.82 11.54
CA LEU A 165 3.71 0.35 11.88
C LEU A 165 5.10 -0.02 12.44
N GLU A 166 5.19 -1.04 13.31
CA GLU A 166 6.46 -1.55 13.83
C GLU A 166 7.40 -1.97 12.69
N VAL A 167 6.87 -2.66 11.68
CA VAL A 167 7.66 -3.11 10.52
C VAL A 167 8.05 -1.95 9.62
N MET A 168 7.09 -1.06 9.31
CA MET A 168 7.32 0.10 8.44
C MET A 168 8.39 1.04 9.02
N LYS A 169 8.35 1.32 10.32
CA LYS A 169 9.37 2.15 11.01
C LYS A 169 10.78 1.58 10.90
N LYS A 170 10.95 0.24 10.83
CA LYS A 170 12.28 -0.40 10.65
C LYS A 170 12.90 -0.14 9.28
N ALA A 171 12.11 0.26 8.29
CA ALA A 171 12.63 0.63 6.98
C ALA A 171 13.37 1.98 7.00
N ASN A 172 13.20 2.79 8.06
CA ASN A 172 13.68 4.17 8.15
C ASN A 172 13.14 5.07 7.01
N LEU A 173 11.90 4.81 6.60
CA LEU A 173 11.12 5.63 5.69
C LEU A 173 9.96 6.28 6.46
N PRO A 174 9.48 7.45 6.02
CA PRO A 174 8.23 8.00 6.53
C PRO A 174 7.09 6.99 6.37
N THR A 175 6.13 7.02 7.28
CA THR A 175 5.01 6.09 7.29
C THR A 175 3.68 6.83 7.38
N VAL A 176 2.73 6.39 6.58
CA VAL A 176 1.31 6.76 6.68
C VAL A 176 0.53 5.48 6.98
N LEU A 177 -0.47 5.57 7.84
CA LEU A 177 -1.31 4.43 8.17
C LEU A 177 -2.76 4.85 8.15
N THR A 178 -3.59 4.07 7.46
CA THR A 178 -5.04 4.26 7.42
C THR A 178 -5.74 3.11 8.14
N ILE A 179 -6.74 3.46 8.94
CA ILE A 179 -7.57 2.51 9.66
C ILE A 179 -9.00 2.54 9.12
N SER A 180 -9.67 1.40 9.15
CA SER A 180 -11.05 1.25 8.70
C SER A 180 -11.92 0.73 9.84
N PRO A 181 -12.52 1.62 10.65
CA PRO A 181 -13.34 1.21 11.77
C PRO A 181 -14.62 0.50 11.32
N MET A 182 -15.08 -0.43 12.13
CA MET A 182 -16.33 -1.16 11.94
C MET A 182 -17.42 -0.52 12.82
N GLY A 183 -18.35 0.24 12.20
CA GLY A 183 -19.45 0.86 12.95
C GLY A 183 -19.03 2.06 13.78
N GLU A 184 -19.50 2.15 15.03
CA GLU A 184 -19.43 3.35 15.89
C GLU A 184 -18.03 3.68 16.45
N ASN A 185 -17.05 4.00 15.58
CA ASN A 185 -15.70 4.39 15.99
C ASN A 185 -14.92 3.33 16.79
N ILE A 186 -15.18 2.08 16.51
CA ILE A 186 -14.54 0.93 17.16
C ILE A 186 -13.81 0.08 16.09
N MET A 187 -12.58 -0.30 16.39
CA MET A 187 -11.81 -1.26 15.62
C MET A 187 -12.36 -2.68 15.83
N ARG A 188 -12.05 -3.62 14.98
CA ARG A 188 -12.59 -4.98 15.02
C ARG A 188 -12.21 -5.75 16.29
N ASP A 189 -11.08 -5.40 16.92
CA ASP A 189 -10.61 -5.90 18.22
C ASP A 189 -11.22 -5.19 19.44
N GLY A 190 -12.21 -4.32 19.23
CA GLY A 190 -12.92 -3.62 20.28
C GLY A 190 -12.24 -2.34 20.80
N LYS A 191 -11.05 -1.99 20.29
CA LYS A 191 -10.36 -0.77 20.66
C LYS A 191 -11.00 0.44 20.00
N SER A 192 -11.10 1.57 20.74
CA SER A 192 -11.63 2.80 20.15
C SER A 192 -10.68 3.36 19.06
N VAL A 193 -11.24 3.99 18.04
CA VAL A 193 -10.45 4.69 17.01
C VAL A 193 -9.55 5.75 17.63
N VAL A 194 -10.08 6.50 18.61
CA VAL A 194 -9.33 7.55 19.30
C VAL A 194 -8.12 6.99 20.04
N ASP A 195 -8.28 5.88 20.77
CA ASP A 195 -7.16 5.28 21.48
C ASP A 195 -6.16 4.62 20.51
N THR A 196 -6.67 4.01 19.45
CA THR A 196 -5.81 3.49 18.35
C THR A 196 -4.94 4.60 17.77
N CYS A 197 -5.53 5.74 17.39
CA CYS A 197 -4.77 6.87 16.83
C CYS A 197 -3.79 7.51 17.82
N LYS A 198 -4.06 7.47 19.13
CA LYS A 198 -3.12 7.99 20.13
C LYS A 198 -1.89 7.09 20.34
N GLU A 199 -2.06 5.80 20.13
CA GLU A 199 -0.98 4.83 20.30
C GLU A 199 -0.11 4.66 19.03
N LEU A 200 -0.65 4.99 17.83
CA LEU A 200 0.10 5.02 16.56
C LEU A 200 1.05 6.22 16.50
#